data_d9cad5f21a560a806a88cf4a78accae3
#
_entry.id   d9cad5f21a560a806a88cf4a78accae3
#
_cell.length_a   1.000
_cell.length_b   1.000
_cell.length_c   1.000
_cell.angle_alpha   90.00
_cell.angle_beta   90.00
_cell.angle_gamma   90.00
#
_symmetry.space_group_name_H-M   'P 1'
#
loop_
_entity.id
_entity.type
_entity.pdbx_description
1 polymer ?
#
loop_
_entity_poly.entity_id
_entity_poly.type
_entity_poly.pdbx_seq_one_letter_code
_entity_poly.pdbx_strand_id
1 'polypeptide(L)'
;MSQTQSPEALLDALQSEGVVVIDEETDEVSTTEAFEADREVYYDTYVTMGDTEFHESVADVFGLDSAAEAAERVDELDVSREEFATFLTLRSNVDDSYTTVELTTMAQMATELGPETPVPDAVEHLDDDSYAAFVDTHDRCVVTVWKLFCEPCEAMKEELDDVLAAFPEGVPVGGLAGERSPEFCQSVGVNAAPAVVLFEDGEPVERITGRTDPSPLAERVEEVYGV
;
A
#
# COMPACT_ATOMS: atom_id res chain seq x y z
N MET A 1 26.27 23.54 16.43
CA MET A 1 26.35 22.20 15.81
C MET A 1 25.35 21.36 16.59
N SER A 2 24.10 21.28 16.06
CA SER A 2 23.10 20.37 16.62
C SER A 2 23.59 18.95 16.32
N GLN A 3 23.74 18.15 17.38
CA GLN A 3 24.02 16.72 17.20
C GLN A 3 22.71 16.08 16.71
N THR A 4 22.73 15.44 15.56
CA THR A 4 21.63 14.58 15.10
C THR A 4 21.36 13.56 16.21
N GLN A 5 20.09 13.42 16.59
CA GLN A 5 19.68 12.48 17.64
C GLN A 5 19.99 11.03 17.21
N SER A 6 20.21 10.15 18.18
CA SER A 6 20.41 8.73 17.89
C SER A 6 19.08 8.08 17.42
N PRO A 7 19.11 6.98 16.65
CA PRO A 7 17.89 6.27 16.25
C PRO A 7 16.97 5.90 17.43
N GLU A 8 17.54 5.49 18.56
CA GLU A 8 16.80 5.19 19.79
C GLU A 8 16.06 6.43 20.32
N ALA A 9 16.72 7.60 20.33
CA ALA A 9 16.09 8.84 20.77
C ALA A 9 15.00 9.32 19.79
N LEU A 10 15.13 9.04 18.49
CA LEU A 10 14.10 9.33 17.49
C LEU A 10 12.89 8.39 17.62
N LEU A 11 13.11 7.12 17.99
CA LEU A 11 12.02 6.19 18.29
C LEU A 11 11.24 6.61 19.54
N ASP A 12 11.95 7.01 20.60
CA ASP A 12 11.33 7.58 21.81
C ASP A 12 10.52 8.85 21.47
N ALA A 13 11.04 9.67 20.56
CA ALA A 13 10.34 10.85 20.07
C ALA A 13 9.07 10.47 19.31
N LEU A 14 9.12 9.52 18.35
CA LEU A 14 7.94 9.02 17.64
C LEU A 14 6.87 8.50 18.59
N GLN A 15 7.25 7.80 19.65
CA GLN A 15 6.33 7.34 20.67
C GLN A 15 5.71 8.51 21.46
N SER A 16 6.51 9.49 21.87
CA SER A 16 6.03 10.65 22.63
C SER A 16 5.12 11.59 21.82
N GLU A 17 5.33 11.68 20.51
CA GLU A 17 4.49 12.42 19.57
C GLU A 17 3.23 11.63 19.14
N GLY A 18 3.06 10.38 19.61
CA GLY A 18 1.90 9.56 19.30
C GLY A 18 1.90 8.97 17.88
N VAL A 19 3.05 8.93 17.23
CA VAL A 19 3.23 8.34 15.91
C VAL A 19 3.30 6.81 15.99
N VAL A 20 4.01 6.29 16.98
CA VAL A 20 4.14 4.84 17.20
C VAL A 20 3.67 4.44 18.59
N VAL A 21 3.27 3.19 18.72
CA VAL A 21 2.90 2.52 19.95
C VAL A 21 3.72 1.25 20.12
N ILE A 22 4.06 0.91 21.36
CA ILE A 22 4.70 -0.35 21.71
C ILE A 22 3.66 -1.19 22.45
N ASP A 23 3.37 -2.37 21.94
CA ASP A 23 2.51 -3.34 22.62
C ASP A 23 3.23 -3.90 23.85
N GLU A 24 2.62 -3.74 25.04
CA GLU A 24 3.25 -4.13 26.31
C GLU A 24 3.33 -5.66 26.50
N GLU A 25 2.57 -6.46 25.73
CA GLU A 25 2.57 -7.92 25.84
C GLU A 25 3.53 -8.59 24.88
N THR A 26 3.68 -8.02 23.68
CA THR A 26 4.50 -8.60 22.59
C THR A 26 5.80 -7.87 22.34
N ASP A 27 6.01 -6.67 22.91
CA ASP A 27 7.09 -5.73 22.59
C ASP A 27 7.10 -5.31 21.10
N GLU A 28 6.01 -5.51 20.38
CA GLU A 28 5.88 -5.13 18.99
C GLU A 28 5.67 -3.62 18.88
N VAL A 29 6.37 -2.99 17.93
CA VAL A 29 6.28 -1.56 17.65
C VAL A 29 5.50 -1.38 16.33
N SER A 30 4.44 -0.59 16.38
CA SER A 30 3.63 -0.27 15.19
C SER A 30 3.25 1.20 15.18
N THR A 31 2.84 1.71 14.02
CA THR A 31 2.23 3.05 13.90
C THR A 31 0.86 3.08 14.57
N THR A 32 0.45 4.25 15.09
CA THR A 32 -0.87 4.41 15.71
C THR A 32 -1.95 4.61 14.64
N GLU A 33 -3.19 4.18 14.94
CA GLU A 33 -4.34 4.42 14.05
C GLU A 33 -4.55 5.91 13.73
N ALA A 34 -4.30 6.78 14.72
CA ALA A 34 -4.44 8.23 14.52
C ALA A 34 -3.41 8.77 13.53
N PHE A 35 -2.16 8.30 13.61
CA PHE A 35 -1.10 8.68 12.67
C PHE A 35 -1.39 8.13 11.25
N GLU A 36 -1.86 6.90 11.15
CA GLU A 36 -2.23 6.29 9.87
C GLU A 36 -3.40 7.04 9.20
N ALA A 37 -4.39 7.49 9.96
CA ALA A 37 -5.49 8.30 9.44
C ALA A 37 -5.00 9.66 8.89
N ASP A 38 -4.02 10.29 9.54
CA ASP A 38 -3.41 11.52 9.03
C ASP A 38 -2.52 11.25 7.81
N ARG A 39 -1.84 10.09 7.78
CA ARG A 39 -0.98 9.67 6.66
C ARG A 39 -1.79 9.38 5.40
N GLU A 40 -3.00 8.85 5.52
CA GLU A 40 -3.90 8.56 4.41
C GLU A 40 -4.05 9.76 3.46
N VAL A 41 -4.18 10.97 4.01
CA VAL A 41 -4.38 12.20 3.22
C VAL A 41 -3.21 12.46 2.26
N TYR A 42 -1.98 12.27 2.75
CA TYR A 42 -0.78 12.44 1.94
C TYR A 42 -0.52 11.23 1.05
N TYR A 43 -0.77 10.03 1.56
CA TYR A 43 -0.62 8.78 0.82
C TYR A 43 -1.44 8.78 -0.47
N ASP A 44 -2.73 9.07 -0.38
CA ASP A 44 -3.63 9.16 -1.54
C ASP A 44 -3.17 10.18 -2.59
N THR A 45 -2.56 11.27 -2.13
CA THR A 45 -2.07 12.33 -3.01
C THR A 45 -0.78 11.93 -3.73
N TYR A 46 0.19 11.36 -3.03
CA TYR A 46 1.56 11.23 -3.55
C TYR A 46 1.89 9.85 -4.09
N VAL A 47 1.28 8.77 -3.62
CA VAL A 47 1.62 7.41 -4.07
C VAL A 47 1.19 7.17 -5.52
N THR A 48 0.04 7.70 -5.94
CA THR A 48 -0.47 7.57 -7.31
C THR A 48 -0.16 8.75 -8.24
N MET A 49 0.55 9.78 -7.73
CA MET A 49 0.90 10.98 -8.48
C MET A 49 1.86 10.66 -9.63
N GLY A 50 1.77 11.38 -10.75
CA GLY A 50 2.72 11.25 -11.87
C GLY A 50 4.15 11.66 -11.47
N ASP A 51 5.18 11.02 -12.06
CA ASP A 51 6.59 11.25 -11.68
C ASP A 51 7.01 12.72 -11.74
N THR A 52 6.58 13.44 -12.77
CA THR A 52 6.94 14.86 -12.94
C THR A 52 6.39 15.71 -11.79
N GLU A 53 5.12 15.54 -11.46
CA GLU A 53 4.46 16.28 -10.37
C GLU A 53 5.01 15.89 -9.00
N PHE A 54 5.36 14.61 -8.83
CA PHE A 54 6.03 14.11 -7.62
C PHE A 54 7.39 14.79 -7.42
N HIS A 55 8.25 14.80 -8.44
CA HIS A 55 9.57 15.45 -8.35
C HIS A 55 9.47 16.97 -8.18
N GLU A 56 8.47 17.63 -8.77
CA GLU A 56 8.18 19.04 -8.50
C GLU A 56 7.81 19.26 -7.03
N SER A 57 6.98 18.40 -6.47
CA SER A 57 6.58 18.47 -5.06
C SER A 57 7.77 18.25 -4.12
N VAL A 58 8.63 17.27 -4.41
CA VAL A 58 9.87 17.03 -3.65
C VAL A 58 10.79 18.26 -3.72
N ALA A 59 10.97 18.84 -4.91
CA ALA A 59 11.78 20.04 -5.08
C ALA A 59 11.27 21.21 -4.23
N ASP A 60 9.98 21.46 -4.24
CA ASP A 60 9.34 22.53 -3.47
C ASP A 60 9.49 22.31 -1.96
N VAL A 61 9.29 21.08 -1.48
CA VAL A 61 9.35 20.75 -0.05
C VAL A 61 10.76 20.85 0.52
N PHE A 62 11.76 20.43 -0.23
CA PHE A 62 13.16 20.43 0.20
C PHE A 62 13.96 21.65 -0.30
N GLY A 63 13.34 22.56 -1.08
CA GLY A 63 13.97 23.77 -1.58
C GLY A 63 15.06 23.49 -2.61
N LEU A 64 14.88 22.49 -3.47
CA LEU A 64 15.78 22.15 -4.57
C LEU A 64 15.52 23.06 -5.78
N ASP A 65 16.52 23.24 -6.62
CA ASP A 65 16.46 24.20 -7.74
C ASP A 65 15.53 23.72 -8.88
N SER A 66 15.24 22.40 -8.99
CA SER A 66 14.40 21.85 -10.06
C SER A 66 13.88 20.44 -9.75
N ALA A 67 12.83 20.04 -10.47
CA ALA A 67 12.32 18.66 -10.47
C ALA A 67 13.38 17.63 -10.94
N ALA A 68 14.28 18.02 -11.84
CA ALA A 68 15.37 17.16 -12.29
C ALA A 68 16.38 16.87 -11.17
N GLU A 69 16.72 17.87 -10.36
CA GLU A 69 17.56 17.68 -9.18
C GLU A 69 16.83 16.81 -8.12
N ALA A 70 15.53 17.03 -7.96
CA ALA A 70 14.73 16.19 -7.06
C ALA A 70 14.71 14.72 -7.52
N ALA A 71 14.55 14.45 -8.81
CA ALA A 71 14.61 13.10 -9.36
C ALA A 71 15.95 12.42 -9.08
N GLU A 72 17.09 13.12 -9.34
CA GLU A 72 18.42 12.60 -9.03
C GLU A 72 18.58 12.27 -7.53
N ARG A 73 18.03 13.12 -6.65
CA ARG A 73 18.10 12.89 -5.19
C ARG A 73 17.22 11.74 -4.72
N VAL A 74 16.03 11.62 -5.25
CA VAL A 74 15.10 10.52 -4.97
C VAL A 74 15.74 9.19 -5.37
N ASP A 75 16.32 9.11 -6.56
CA ASP A 75 17.02 7.91 -7.05
C ASP A 75 18.30 7.62 -6.23
N GLU A 76 19.11 8.64 -5.94
CA GLU A 76 20.37 8.47 -5.17
C GLU A 76 20.14 7.95 -3.74
N LEU A 77 19.05 8.39 -3.11
CA LEU A 77 18.70 8.07 -1.72
C LEU A 77 17.66 6.95 -1.60
N ASP A 78 17.18 6.41 -2.71
CA ASP A 78 16.13 5.38 -2.80
C ASP A 78 14.87 5.75 -2.00
N VAL A 79 14.43 7.01 -2.14
CA VAL A 79 13.28 7.53 -1.39
C VAL A 79 11.98 7.10 -2.06
N SER A 80 11.18 6.33 -1.37
CA SER A 80 9.86 5.93 -1.84
C SER A 80 8.84 7.07 -1.73
N ARG A 81 7.75 6.98 -2.51
CA ARG A 81 6.61 7.90 -2.41
C ARG A 81 5.90 7.80 -1.07
N GLU A 82 5.92 6.60 -0.48
CA GLU A 82 5.37 6.34 0.85
C GLU A 82 6.17 7.03 1.94
N GLU A 83 7.51 6.96 1.88
CA GLU A 83 8.37 7.70 2.80
C GLU A 83 8.18 9.21 2.68
N PHE A 84 7.99 9.73 1.46
CA PHE A 84 7.70 11.15 1.26
C PHE A 84 6.34 11.54 1.86
N ALA A 85 5.29 10.74 1.65
CA ALA A 85 3.98 10.95 2.29
C ALA A 85 4.10 10.91 3.82
N THR A 86 4.81 9.93 4.37
CA THR A 86 5.09 9.81 5.81
C THR A 86 5.87 11.02 6.34
N PHE A 87 6.87 11.50 5.59
CA PHE A 87 7.61 12.72 5.94
C PHE A 87 6.69 13.95 6.05
N LEU A 88 5.78 14.12 5.09
CA LEU A 88 4.83 15.24 5.10
C LEU A 88 3.85 15.14 6.27
N THR A 89 3.39 13.93 6.58
CA THR A 89 2.54 13.67 7.75
C THR A 89 3.25 14.04 9.04
N LEU A 90 4.48 13.57 9.24
CA LEU A 90 5.29 13.92 10.40
C LEU A 90 5.49 15.43 10.51
N ARG A 91 5.92 16.07 9.43
CA ARG A 91 6.14 17.52 9.39
C ARG A 91 4.90 18.32 9.77
N SER A 92 3.71 17.79 9.57
CA SER A 92 2.44 18.44 9.93
C SER A 92 2.00 18.17 11.37
N ASN A 93 2.41 17.04 11.96
CA ASN A 93 1.86 16.54 13.21
C ASN A 93 2.83 16.61 14.39
N VAL A 94 4.14 16.64 14.14
CA VAL A 94 5.13 16.72 15.24
C VAL A 94 5.60 18.15 15.47
N ASP A 95 6.25 18.38 16.62
CA ASP A 95 6.78 19.68 17.01
C ASP A 95 7.81 20.21 15.99
N ASP A 96 7.84 21.53 15.75
CA ASP A 96 8.75 22.23 14.83
C ASP A 96 10.24 22.17 15.27
N SER A 97 10.55 21.50 16.36
CA SER A 97 11.91 21.39 16.90
C SER A 97 12.83 20.42 16.13
N TYR A 98 12.26 19.52 15.34
CA TYR A 98 13.00 18.53 14.57
C TYR A 98 13.59 19.12 13.28
N THR A 99 14.84 18.76 13.00
CA THR A 99 15.48 19.11 11.74
C THR A 99 14.95 18.26 10.57
N THR A 100 15.12 18.72 9.34
CA THR A 100 14.74 17.94 8.13
C THR A 100 15.37 16.55 8.14
N VAL A 101 16.65 16.43 8.55
CA VAL A 101 17.35 15.13 8.61
C VAL A 101 16.71 14.19 9.65
N GLU A 102 16.34 14.71 10.81
CA GLU A 102 15.66 13.93 11.85
C GLU A 102 14.28 13.50 11.37
N LEU A 103 13.49 14.39 10.77
CA LEU A 103 12.19 14.06 10.19
C LEU A 103 12.29 13.02 9.07
N THR A 104 13.32 13.08 8.23
CA THR A 104 13.55 12.06 7.19
C THR A 104 13.84 10.69 7.82
N THR A 105 14.69 10.64 8.85
CA THR A 105 14.97 9.39 9.56
C THR A 105 13.73 8.85 10.27
N MET A 106 12.96 9.72 10.92
CA MET A 106 11.68 9.36 11.55
C MET A 106 10.68 8.83 10.52
N ALA A 107 10.63 9.43 9.33
CA ALA A 107 9.76 8.98 8.25
C ALA A 107 10.12 7.57 7.76
N GLN A 108 11.40 7.28 7.56
CA GLN A 108 11.87 5.93 7.22
C GLN A 108 11.44 4.91 8.29
N MET A 109 11.71 5.22 9.57
CA MET A 109 11.31 4.35 10.67
C MET A 109 9.79 4.13 10.73
N ALA A 110 9.00 5.20 10.61
CA ALA A 110 7.54 5.10 10.66
C ALA A 110 6.97 4.36 9.43
N THR A 111 7.60 4.47 8.26
CA THR A 111 7.20 3.72 7.06
C THR A 111 7.48 2.23 7.23
N GLU A 112 8.64 1.87 7.80
CA GLU A 112 8.99 0.47 8.10
C GLU A 112 8.11 -0.16 9.18
N LEU A 113 7.59 0.64 10.12
CA LEU A 113 6.71 0.21 11.21
C LEU A 113 5.22 0.23 10.83
N GLY A 114 4.87 0.84 9.72
CA GLY A 114 3.51 0.87 9.18
C GLY A 114 3.10 -0.46 8.52
N PRO A 115 1.85 -0.58 8.09
CA PRO A 115 1.37 -1.77 7.39
C PRO A 115 2.16 -1.99 6.10
N GLU A 116 2.83 -3.14 5.98
CA GLU A 116 3.70 -3.47 4.84
C GLU A 116 2.91 -3.67 3.54
N THR A 117 1.73 -4.23 3.62
CA THR A 117 0.90 -4.55 2.45
C THR A 117 -0.59 -4.55 2.80
N PRO A 118 -1.46 -4.10 1.88
CA PRO A 118 -2.91 -4.26 2.04
C PRO A 118 -3.41 -5.68 1.71
N VAL A 119 -2.55 -6.55 1.17
CA VAL A 119 -2.92 -7.90 0.72
C VAL A 119 -3.07 -8.82 1.93
N PRO A 120 -4.18 -9.56 2.07
CA PRO A 120 -4.35 -10.53 3.15
C PRO A 120 -3.36 -11.69 3.05
N ASP A 121 -2.85 -12.17 4.20
CA ASP A 121 -1.93 -13.30 4.29
C ASP A 121 -2.51 -14.63 3.79
N ALA A 122 -3.84 -14.73 3.69
CA ALA A 122 -4.53 -15.94 3.24
C ALA A 122 -4.45 -16.19 1.73
N VAL A 123 -3.93 -15.22 0.95
CA VAL A 123 -3.75 -15.33 -0.51
C VAL A 123 -2.28 -15.20 -0.89
N GLU A 124 -1.91 -15.70 -2.07
CA GLU A 124 -0.54 -15.53 -2.58
C GLU A 124 -0.27 -14.07 -2.90
N HIS A 125 0.80 -13.49 -2.34
CA HIS A 125 1.17 -12.11 -2.60
C HIS A 125 1.82 -11.99 -3.97
N LEU A 126 1.26 -11.13 -4.82
CA LEU A 126 1.70 -10.85 -6.17
C LEU A 126 2.09 -9.37 -6.32
N ASP A 127 2.87 -9.10 -7.36
CA ASP A 127 3.28 -7.77 -7.83
C ASP A 127 3.35 -7.73 -9.36
N ASP A 128 3.81 -6.61 -9.93
CA ASP A 128 3.95 -6.45 -11.38
C ASP A 128 4.97 -7.42 -12.01
N ASP A 129 5.94 -7.93 -11.25
CA ASP A 129 6.94 -8.90 -11.74
C ASP A 129 6.43 -10.36 -11.68
N SER A 130 5.54 -10.69 -10.75
CA SER A 130 5.13 -12.07 -10.44
C SER A 130 3.75 -12.45 -10.98
N TYR A 131 2.83 -11.50 -11.16
CA TYR A 131 1.44 -11.81 -11.55
C TYR A 131 1.34 -12.55 -12.89
N ALA A 132 2.18 -12.19 -13.87
CA ALA A 132 2.13 -12.82 -15.18
C ALA A 132 2.46 -14.32 -15.11
N ALA A 133 3.49 -14.68 -14.33
CA ALA A 133 3.85 -16.09 -14.12
C ALA A 133 2.76 -16.85 -13.35
N PHE A 134 2.10 -16.20 -12.36
CA PHE A 134 0.98 -16.77 -11.63
C PHE A 134 -0.19 -17.07 -12.57
N VAL A 135 -0.60 -16.13 -13.40
CA VAL A 135 -1.72 -16.27 -14.35
C VAL A 135 -1.40 -17.30 -15.43
N ASP A 136 -0.18 -17.31 -15.98
CA ASP A 136 0.22 -18.23 -17.05
C ASP A 136 0.35 -19.70 -16.57
N THR A 137 0.56 -19.91 -15.27
CA THR A 137 0.77 -21.26 -14.70
C THR A 137 -0.55 -21.97 -14.41
N HIS A 138 -1.67 -21.27 -14.35
CA HIS A 138 -2.95 -21.81 -13.94
C HIS A 138 -4.02 -21.67 -15.05
N ASP A 139 -4.71 -22.77 -15.39
CA ASP A 139 -5.82 -22.75 -16.36
C ASP A 139 -6.95 -21.81 -15.88
N ARG A 140 -7.15 -21.75 -14.55
CA ARG A 140 -8.08 -20.82 -13.89
C ARG A 140 -7.43 -20.29 -12.61
N CYS A 141 -7.49 -18.99 -12.41
CA CYS A 141 -7.05 -18.37 -11.16
C CYS A 141 -7.82 -17.06 -10.92
N VAL A 142 -7.71 -16.57 -9.69
CA VAL A 142 -8.31 -15.31 -9.27
C VAL A 142 -7.21 -14.39 -8.79
N VAL A 143 -7.27 -13.13 -9.19
CA VAL A 143 -6.40 -12.08 -8.64
C VAL A 143 -7.26 -11.02 -7.98
N THR A 144 -7.00 -10.77 -6.70
CA THR A 144 -7.65 -9.75 -5.90
C THR A 144 -6.78 -8.50 -5.80
N VAL A 145 -7.38 -7.33 -5.91
CA VAL A 145 -6.69 -6.04 -5.84
C VAL A 145 -7.09 -5.33 -4.56
N TRP A 146 -6.11 -4.94 -3.78
CA TRP A 146 -6.26 -4.30 -2.48
C TRP A 146 -5.57 -2.94 -2.48
N LYS A 147 -5.97 -2.07 -1.55
CA LYS A 147 -5.37 -0.75 -1.34
C LYS A 147 -5.22 -0.48 0.15
N LEU A 148 -4.14 0.20 0.55
CA LEU A 148 -4.04 0.77 1.90
C LEU A 148 -5.09 1.87 2.10
N PHE A 149 -5.51 2.10 3.33
CA PHE A 149 -6.50 3.13 3.69
C PHE A 149 -7.81 3.05 2.87
N CYS A 150 -8.30 1.85 2.68
CA CYS A 150 -9.45 1.56 1.85
C CYS A 150 -10.55 0.92 2.70
N GLU A 151 -11.50 1.73 3.19
CA GLU A 151 -12.63 1.24 4.01
C GLU A 151 -13.38 0.07 3.35
N PRO A 152 -13.69 0.08 2.02
CA PRO A 152 -14.31 -1.08 1.37
C PRO A 152 -13.41 -2.32 1.34
N CYS A 153 -12.07 -2.15 1.32
CA CYS A 153 -11.13 -3.25 1.37
C CYS A 153 -11.12 -3.89 2.77
N GLU A 154 -11.07 -3.09 3.83
CA GLU A 154 -11.12 -3.58 5.19
C GLU A 154 -12.44 -4.33 5.47
N ALA A 155 -13.56 -3.76 5.03
CA ALA A 155 -14.85 -4.43 5.13
C ALA A 155 -14.92 -5.77 4.36
N MET A 156 -14.18 -5.91 3.25
CA MET A 156 -14.08 -7.19 2.52
C MET A 156 -13.14 -8.18 3.23
N LYS A 157 -12.10 -7.69 3.92
CA LYS A 157 -11.19 -8.51 4.73
C LYS A 157 -11.88 -9.09 5.96
N GLU A 158 -12.83 -8.35 6.58
CA GLU A 158 -13.63 -8.87 7.71
C GLU A 158 -14.44 -10.12 7.34
N GLU A 159 -14.80 -10.29 6.07
CA GLU A 159 -15.54 -11.42 5.52
C GLU A 159 -14.65 -12.32 4.62
N LEU A 160 -13.33 -12.28 4.80
CA LEU A 160 -12.36 -12.89 3.87
C LEU A 160 -12.56 -14.39 3.68
N ASP A 161 -12.86 -15.13 4.75
CA ASP A 161 -13.10 -16.58 4.66
C ASP A 161 -14.32 -16.90 3.77
N ASP A 162 -15.39 -16.11 3.86
CA ASP A 162 -16.59 -16.26 3.04
C ASP A 162 -16.33 -15.79 1.58
N VAL A 163 -15.50 -14.75 1.40
CA VAL A 163 -15.06 -14.28 0.08
C VAL A 163 -14.24 -15.36 -0.62
N LEU A 164 -13.28 -15.97 0.09
CA LEU A 164 -12.46 -17.04 -0.47
C LEU A 164 -13.27 -18.31 -0.75
N ALA A 165 -14.30 -18.61 0.08
CA ALA A 165 -15.22 -19.72 -0.15
C ALA A 165 -16.14 -19.52 -1.36
N ALA A 166 -16.26 -18.29 -1.90
CA ALA A 166 -16.97 -18.01 -3.14
C ALA A 166 -16.25 -18.53 -4.40
N PHE A 167 -14.95 -18.83 -4.30
CA PHE A 167 -14.18 -19.40 -5.40
C PHE A 167 -14.22 -20.93 -5.37
N PRO A 168 -14.22 -21.60 -6.54
CA PRO A 168 -14.24 -23.05 -6.61
C PRO A 168 -13.01 -23.67 -5.94
N GLU A 169 -13.20 -24.82 -5.30
CA GLU A 169 -12.10 -25.55 -4.66
C GLU A 169 -10.98 -25.87 -5.65
N GLY A 170 -9.74 -25.53 -5.28
CA GLY A 170 -8.56 -25.75 -6.10
C GLY A 170 -8.27 -24.65 -7.13
N VAL A 171 -9.06 -23.60 -7.23
CA VAL A 171 -8.73 -22.40 -7.99
C VAL A 171 -7.80 -21.52 -7.14
N PRO A 172 -6.55 -21.27 -7.56
CA PRO A 172 -5.61 -20.44 -6.81
C PRO A 172 -6.07 -18.98 -6.76
N VAL A 173 -5.81 -18.35 -5.62
CA VAL A 173 -6.13 -16.93 -5.39
C VAL A 173 -4.85 -16.19 -5.06
N GLY A 174 -4.52 -15.21 -5.88
CA GLY A 174 -3.47 -14.23 -5.61
C GLY A 174 -4.05 -12.88 -5.23
N GLY A 175 -3.23 -12.04 -4.64
CA GLY A 175 -3.59 -10.68 -4.28
C GLY A 175 -2.42 -9.73 -4.51
N LEU A 176 -2.72 -8.50 -4.91
CA LEU A 176 -1.71 -7.46 -5.09
C LEU A 176 -2.19 -6.10 -4.57
N ALA A 177 -1.23 -5.26 -4.21
CA ALA A 177 -1.46 -3.88 -3.87
C ALA A 177 -1.60 -3.06 -5.15
N GLY A 178 -2.82 -2.57 -5.45
CA GLY A 178 -3.09 -1.89 -6.74
C GLY A 178 -2.24 -0.65 -6.97
N GLU A 179 -1.82 0.03 -5.91
CA GLU A 179 -0.97 1.23 -5.96
C GLU A 179 0.47 0.91 -6.32
N ARG A 180 0.95 -0.28 -5.96
CA ARG A 180 2.30 -0.78 -6.25
C ARG A 180 2.34 -1.67 -7.50
N SER A 181 1.18 -1.92 -8.13
CA SER A 181 1.05 -2.79 -9.31
C SER A 181 0.29 -2.11 -10.45
N PRO A 182 0.79 -0.94 -10.93
CA PRO A 182 0.14 -0.17 -11.98
C PRO A 182 0.09 -0.90 -13.34
N GLU A 183 1.08 -1.73 -13.66
CA GLU A 183 1.13 -2.49 -14.91
C GLU A 183 0.02 -3.54 -14.96
N PHE A 184 -0.16 -4.29 -13.87
CA PHE A 184 -1.29 -5.20 -13.74
C PHE A 184 -2.62 -4.47 -13.87
N CYS A 185 -2.85 -3.44 -13.06
CA CYS A 185 -4.10 -2.69 -13.06
C CYS A 185 -4.46 -2.13 -14.44
N GLN A 186 -3.47 -1.59 -15.15
CA GLN A 186 -3.64 -1.09 -16.51
C GLN A 186 -3.96 -2.21 -17.50
N SER A 187 -3.24 -3.35 -17.42
CA SER A 187 -3.41 -4.49 -18.34
C SER A 187 -4.82 -5.08 -18.28
N VAL A 188 -5.37 -5.18 -17.06
CA VAL A 188 -6.70 -5.73 -16.82
C VAL A 188 -7.81 -4.67 -16.77
N GLY A 189 -7.48 -3.37 -16.82
CA GLY A 189 -8.46 -2.28 -16.80
C GLY A 189 -9.14 -2.09 -15.42
N VAL A 190 -8.46 -2.41 -14.33
CA VAL A 190 -8.90 -2.14 -12.94
C VAL A 190 -8.37 -0.77 -12.52
N ASN A 191 -9.25 0.07 -11.98
CA ASN A 191 -8.93 1.43 -11.55
C ASN A 191 -9.44 1.77 -10.14
N ALA A 192 -9.94 0.80 -9.42
CA ALA A 192 -10.38 0.96 -8.03
C ALA A 192 -10.22 -0.35 -7.25
N ALA A 193 -10.06 -0.24 -5.93
CA ALA A 193 -9.99 -1.36 -5.00
C ALA A 193 -11.16 -1.29 -3.98
N PRO A 194 -11.56 -2.44 -3.41
CA PRO A 194 -11.12 -3.76 -3.78
C PRO A 194 -11.58 -4.14 -5.19
N ALA A 195 -10.89 -5.08 -5.85
CA ALA A 195 -11.38 -5.66 -7.07
C ALA A 195 -11.03 -7.16 -7.12
N VAL A 196 -11.82 -7.92 -7.88
CA VAL A 196 -11.60 -9.33 -8.16
C VAL A 196 -11.55 -9.52 -9.66
N VAL A 197 -10.49 -10.13 -10.16
CA VAL A 197 -10.30 -10.45 -11.58
C VAL A 197 -10.24 -11.96 -11.73
N LEU A 198 -11.13 -12.52 -12.52
CA LEU A 198 -11.15 -13.94 -12.85
C LEU A 198 -10.39 -14.16 -14.16
N PHE A 199 -9.51 -15.16 -14.16
CA PHE A 199 -8.72 -15.54 -15.32
C PHE A 199 -9.05 -16.96 -15.79
N GLU A 200 -9.06 -17.18 -17.10
CA GLU A 200 -9.13 -18.48 -17.75
C GLU A 200 -8.13 -18.50 -18.90
N ASP A 201 -7.25 -19.53 -18.93
CA ASP A 201 -6.21 -19.71 -19.96
C ASP A 201 -5.31 -18.46 -20.16
N GLY A 202 -4.95 -17.76 -19.06
CA GLY A 202 -4.09 -16.58 -19.10
C GLY A 202 -4.82 -15.26 -19.41
N GLU A 203 -6.09 -15.30 -19.76
CA GLU A 203 -6.87 -14.11 -20.14
C GLU A 203 -7.85 -13.68 -19.04
N PRO A 204 -8.01 -12.38 -18.77
CA PRO A 204 -9.00 -11.90 -17.82
C PRO A 204 -10.42 -12.04 -18.42
N VAL A 205 -11.25 -12.89 -17.81
CA VAL A 205 -12.62 -13.18 -18.29
C VAL A 205 -13.70 -12.37 -17.57
N GLU A 206 -13.45 -11.95 -16.33
CA GLU A 206 -14.39 -11.13 -15.56
C GLU A 206 -13.65 -10.18 -14.62
N ARG A 207 -14.26 -9.01 -14.37
CA ARG A 207 -13.76 -7.99 -13.44
C ARG A 207 -14.89 -7.49 -12.58
N ILE A 208 -14.75 -7.66 -11.28
CA ILE A 208 -15.70 -7.20 -10.27
C ILE A 208 -14.99 -6.10 -9.47
N THR A 209 -15.44 -4.86 -9.61
CA THR A 209 -14.79 -3.69 -8.97
C THR A 209 -15.66 -3.16 -7.85
N GLY A 210 -15.03 -2.81 -6.73
CA GLY A 210 -15.67 -2.41 -5.49
C GLY A 210 -15.98 -3.60 -4.59
N ARG A 211 -16.34 -3.30 -3.33
CA ARG A 211 -16.75 -4.33 -2.37
C ARG A 211 -17.96 -5.09 -2.92
N THR A 212 -17.87 -6.39 -2.89
CA THR A 212 -18.96 -7.29 -3.26
C THR A 212 -19.17 -8.30 -2.14
N ASP A 213 -20.42 -8.49 -1.71
CA ASP A 213 -20.75 -9.48 -0.69
C ASP A 213 -20.46 -10.90 -1.23
N PRO A 214 -20.14 -11.88 -0.34
CA PRO A 214 -19.75 -13.23 -0.75
C PRO A 214 -20.75 -13.95 -1.65
N SER A 215 -22.08 -13.82 -1.36
CA SER A 215 -23.12 -14.51 -2.13
C SER A 215 -23.24 -14.01 -3.58
N PRO A 216 -23.35 -12.70 -3.87
CA PRO A 216 -23.27 -12.18 -5.24
C PRO A 216 -21.95 -12.51 -5.94
N LEU A 217 -20.83 -12.55 -5.20
CA LEU A 217 -19.55 -12.95 -5.75
C LEU A 217 -19.57 -14.41 -6.22
N ALA A 218 -20.09 -15.32 -5.38
CA ALA A 218 -20.21 -16.73 -5.71
C ALA A 218 -21.09 -16.96 -6.95
N GLU A 219 -22.25 -16.29 -7.04
CA GLU A 219 -23.13 -16.37 -8.21
C GLU A 219 -22.40 -15.95 -9.49
N ARG A 220 -21.58 -14.89 -9.40
CA ARG A 220 -20.84 -14.39 -10.55
C ARG A 220 -19.71 -15.33 -10.96
N VAL A 221 -19.01 -15.91 -9.99
CA VAL A 221 -17.97 -16.92 -10.24
C VAL A 221 -18.55 -18.18 -10.87
N GLU A 222 -19.72 -18.67 -10.38
CA GLU A 222 -20.45 -19.80 -10.95
C GLU A 222 -20.85 -19.53 -12.43
N GLU A 223 -21.34 -18.32 -12.73
CA GLU A 223 -21.70 -17.93 -14.11
C GLU A 223 -20.50 -17.98 -15.06
N VAL A 224 -19.33 -17.53 -14.59
CA VAL A 224 -18.10 -17.43 -15.41
C VAL A 224 -17.43 -18.79 -15.57
N TYR A 225 -17.24 -19.51 -14.48
CA TYR A 225 -16.50 -20.79 -14.49
C TYR A 225 -17.38 -22.02 -14.73
N GLY A 226 -18.71 -21.89 -14.70
CA GLY A 226 -19.65 -22.95 -15.03
C GLY A 226 -19.63 -24.12 -14.03
N VAL A 227 -19.42 -23.84 -12.74
CA VAL A 227 -19.25 -24.84 -11.66
C VAL A 227 -20.37 -24.79 -10.66
#